data_e3dc44977a23152b2c301881aac07863
#
_entry.id   e3dc44977a23152b2c301881aac07863
#
_cell.length_a   1.000
_cell.length_b   1.000
_cell.length_c   1.000
_cell.angle_alpha   90.00
_cell.angle_beta   90.00
_cell.angle_gamma   90.00
#
_symmetry.space_group_name_H-M   'P 1'
#
loop_
_entity.id
_entity.type
_entity.pdbx_description
1 polymer ?
#
loop_
_entity_poly.entity_id
_entity_poly.type
_entity_poly.pdbx_seq_one_letter_code
_entity_poly.pdbx_strand_id
1 'polypeptide(L)'
;MPEIPNEQKKAKMPKSVPFIIGNEAAERFSFYAIRAIMPTFLVAQFFNPAHNPAIQSTAEARSNELSHLFVFFAYFMPLVGGIVADWFFGKYKVILYVSILYAIGNLVLSLSTHDLSLFSTGLIVIAIAAGGIKSCVSANVGDQFDKSNQELMSKVYGWFYFSINSGSVLSTLLIPIIYKKYGPELAFGIPGILMCLATLIFWLGRHRYVKVPPTGVKKENFMRISLYALKKAFLYAWKKVFFNRQDKTVWETVAEKYSPEAIDGVQAVYRILAVFAFTPIFWALWDQNLSEWVLQATKLDLHIFGYEFLPEQIQTFNPLFLISLIPVFTYGLFPLIEKTGIKVTPLRKIGAGLFLTILSFIIIAFLQEKIDQGGRPTVWWQILAYFILAGAEVLVSITCLEYAYTQSPKSMKSTMTALYLLGISLGNIFTSLVNNSIANNGFFARYTGASYFWLFISILSGFFLLYLLVAKRLPEKSYVE
;
A
#
# COMPACT_ATOMS: atom_id res chain seq x y z
N MET A 1 7.65 54.20 -26.11
CA MET A 1 7.57 52.90 -26.79
C MET A 1 6.74 52.02 -25.90
N PRO A 2 5.61 51.46 -26.35
CA PRO A 2 4.84 50.53 -25.53
C PRO A 2 5.64 49.24 -25.40
N GLU A 3 5.82 48.77 -24.17
CA GLU A 3 6.40 47.44 -23.86
C GLU A 3 5.58 46.37 -24.55
N ILE A 4 6.23 45.57 -25.40
CA ILE A 4 5.65 44.38 -26.02
C ILE A 4 5.32 43.40 -24.89
N PRO A 5 4.09 42.89 -24.80
CA PRO A 5 3.72 41.90 -23.77
C PRO A 5 4.63 40.68 -23.91
N ASN A 6 5.30 40.33 -22.82
CA ASN A 6 6.16 39.18 -22.72
C ASN A 6 5.28 37.94 -23.03
N GLU A 7 5.43 37.35 -24.22
CA GLU A 7 4.77 36.11 -24.59
C GLU A 7 5.10 35.09 -23.50
N GLN A 8 4.12 34.77 -22.67
CA GLN A 8 4.24 33.71 -21.69
C GLN A 8 4.55 32.42 -22.44
N LYS A 9 5.83 32.03 -22.44
CA LYS A 9 6.29 30.76 -23.02
C LYS A 9 5.44 29.65 -22.39
N LYS A 10 4.54 29.04 -23.17
CA LYS A 10 3.73 27.89 -22.73
C LYS A 10 4.66 26.87 -22.10
N ALA A 11 4.36 26.47 -20.86
CA ALA A 11 5.09 25.44 -20.14
C ALA A 11 5.20 24.17 -20.99
N LYS A 12 6.40 23.63 -21.10
CA LYS A 12 6.65 22.42 -21.90
C LYS A 12 6.76 21.21 -21.00
N MET A 13 6.05 20.13 -21.39
CA MET A 13 6.13 18.85 -20.70
C MET A 13 7.54 18.29 -20.74
N PRO A 14 8.14 17.88 -19.60
CA PRO A 14 9.46 17.24 -19.58
C PRO A 14 9.47 15.96 -20.44
N LYS A 15 10.43 15.85 -21.34
CA LYS A 15 10.56 14.70 -22.27
C LYS A 15 10.87 13.37 -21.57
N SER A 16 11.24 13.42 -20.31
CA SER A 16 11.51 12.26 -19.44
C SER A 16 10.25 11.59 -18.89
N VAL A 17 9.16 12.34 -18.71
CA VAL A 17 7.92 11.88 -18.07
C VAL A 17 7.34 10.58 -18.66
N PRO A 18 7.20 10.43 -19.99
CA PRO A 18 6.66 9.19 -20.57
C PRO A 18 7.46 7.94 -20.22
N PHE A 19 8.79 8.05 -20.12
CA PHE A 19 9.66 6.93 -19.77
C PHE A 19 9.50 6.49 -18.31
N ILE A 20 9.25 7.47 -17.41
CA ILE A 20 9.03 7.19 -15.99
C ILE A 20 7.66 6.58 -15.79
N ILE A 21 6.61 7.14 -16.41
CA ILE A 21 5.23 6.62 -16.32
C ILE A 21 5.13 5.22 -16.92
N GLY A 22 5.80 4.95 -18.05
CA GLY A 22 5.83 3.64 -18.67
C GLY A 22 6.49 2.58 -17.77
N ASN A 23 7.57 2.94 -17.07
CA ASN A 23 8.21 2.04 -16.10
C ASN A 23 7.30 1.72 -14.91
N GLU A 24 6.59 2.73 -14.39
CA GLU A 24 5.63 2.54 -13.30
C GLU A 24 4.45 1.67 -13.74
N ALA A 25 3.87 1.93 -14.93
CA ALA A 25 2.77 1.14 -15.45
C ALA A 25 3.11 -0.36 -15.55
N ALA A 26 4.31 -0.68 -16.03
CA ALA A 26 4.78 -2.06 -16.13
C ALA A 26 5.04 -2.69 -14.74
N GLU A 27 5.60 -1.93 -13.80
CA GLU A 27 5.79 -2.41 -12.43
C GLU A 27 4.45 -2.67 -11.75
N ARG A 28 3.48 -1.77 -11.88
CA ARG A 28 2.14 -1.98 -11.32
C ARG A 28 1.45 -3.18 -11.95
N PHE A 29 1.50 -3.30 -13.29
CA PHE A 29 0.98 -4.48 -13.98
C PHE A 29 1.60 -5.75 -13.40
N SER A 30 2.93 -5.80 -13.27
CA SER A 30 3.65 -6.97 -12.75
C SER A 30 3.27 -7.29 -11.30
N PHE A 31 3.23 -6.28 -10.43
CA PHE A 31 2.89 -6.46 -9.02
C PHE A 31 1.49 -7.02 -8.82
N TYR A 32 0.49 -6.44 -9.50
CA TYR A 32 -0.89 -6.91 -9.40
C TYR A 32 -1.13 -8.23 -10.14
N ALA A 33 -0.38 -8.52 -11.22
CA ALA A 33 -0.41 -9.80 -11.91
C ALA A 33 -0.02 -10.96 -10.98
N ILE A 34 1.10 -10.80 -10.25
CA ILE A 34 1.55 -11.79 -9.27
C ILE A 34 0.49 -11.95 -8.18
N ARG A 35 0.03 -10.85 -7.58
CA ARG A 35 -0.97 -10.88 -6.51
C ARG A 35 -2.30 -11.50 -6.94
N ALA A 36 -2.70 -11.29 -8.21
CA ALA A 36 -3.97 -11.79 -8.71
C ALA A 36 -4.08 -13.31 -8.67
N ILE A 37 -3.04 -14.02 -9.12
CA ILE A 37 -3.09 -15.48 -9.26
C ILE A 37 -2.37 -16.21 -8.12
N MET A 38 -1.53 -15.52 -7.34
CA MET A 38 -0.68 -16.17 -6.33
C MET A 38 -1.47 -16.99 -5.30
N PRO A 39 -2.60 -16.51 -4.72
CA PRO A 39 -3.31 -17.30 -3.70
C PRO A 39 -3.83 -18.63 -4.25
N THR A 40 -4.50 -18.61 -5.39
CA THR A 40 -5.04 -19.82 -6.03
C THR A 40 -3.93 -20.73 -6.56
N PHE A 41 -2.87 -20.17 -7.13
CA PHE A 41 -1.69 -20.90 -7.58
C PHE A 41 -1.00 -21.64 -6.42
N LEU A 42 -0.76 -20.99 -5.29
CA LEU A 42 -0.11 -21.59 -4.14
C LEU A 42 -0.92 -22.76 -3.58
N VAL A 43 -2.25 -22.61 -3.49
CA VAL A 43 -3.13 -23.72 -3.06
C VAL A 43 -3.11 -24.85 -4.09
N ALA A 44 -3.23 -24.54 -5.38
CA ALA A 44 -3.31 -25.56 -6.43
C ALA A 44 -2.00 -26.33 -6.62
N GLN A 45 -0.87 -25.65 -6.51
CA GLN A 45 0.44 -26.20 -6.86
C GLN A 45 1.23 -26.73 -5.65
N PHE A 46 1.36 -25.91 -4.60
CA PHE A 46 2.24 -26.23 -3.47
C PHE A 46 1.50 -26.75 -2.24
N PHE A 47 0.27 -26.29 -2.03
CA PHE A 47 -0.52 -26.66 -0.85
C PHE A 47 -1.77 -27.44 -1.22
N ASN A 48 -1.70 -28.24 -2.31
CA ASN A 48 -2.84 -28.99 -2.80
C ASN A 48 -3.20 -30.15 -1.85
N PRO A 49 -4.42 -30.13 -1.26
CA PRO A 49 -4.87 -31.20 -0.39
C PRO A 49 -4.99 -32.57 -1.07
N ALA A 50 -5.17 -32.62 -2.39
CA ALA A 50 -5.20 -33.86 -3.15
C ALA A 50 -3.85 -34.60 -3.14
N HIS A 51 -2.75 -33.85 -3.07
CA HIS A 51 -1.38 -34.42 -2.97
C HIS A 51 -0.97 -34.67 -1.51
N ASN A 52 -1.49 -33.88 -0.57
CA ASN A 52 -1.21 -34.03 0.85
C ASN A 52 -2.49 -33.77 1.69
N PRO A 53 -3.29 -34.80 1.97
CA PRO A 53 -4.54 -34.65 2.75
C PRO A 53 -4.32 -34.06 4.15
N ALA A 54 -3.14 -34.21 4.74
CA ALA A 54 -2.84 -33.70 6.08
C ALA A 54 -2.88 -32.16 6.18
N ILE A 55 -2.75 -31.44 5.05
CA ILE A 55 -2.80 -29.99 5.01
C ILE A 55 -4.14 -29.43 4.54
N GLN A 56 -5.16 -30.27 4.36
CA GLN A 56 -6.47 -29.85 3.82
C GLN A 56 -7.07 -28.66 4.57
N SER A 57 -7.02 -28.67 5.89
CA SER A 57 -7.54 -27.59 6.74
C SER A 57 -6.65 -26.35 6.80
N THR A 58 -5.41 -26.43 6.32
CA THR A 58 -4.39 -25.37 6.45
C THR A 58 -3.87 -24.82 5.11
N ALA A 59 -4.29 -25.39 3.98
CA ALA A 59 -3.83 -25.02 2.65
C ALA A 59 -4.05 -23.53 2.34
N GLU A 60 -5.25 -23.00 2.58
CA GLU A 60 -5.59 -21.60 2.38
C GLU A 60 -4.78 -20.70 3.32
N ALA A 61 -4.64 -21.09 4.60
CA ALA A 61 -3.83 -20.33 5.56
C ALA A 61 -2.36 -20.24 5.15
N ARG A 62 -1.75 -21.33 4.65
CA ARG A 62 -0.37 -21.33 4.12
C ARG A 62 -0.22 -20.43 2.90
N SER A 63 -1.18 -20.42 2.02
CA SER A 63 -1.22 -19.53 0.86
C SER A 63 -1.33 -18.07 1.28
N ASN A 64 -2.22 -17.75 2.22
CA ASN A 64 -2.40 -16.39 2.74
C ASN A 64 -1.18 -15.91 3.52
N GLU A 65 -0.56 -16.78 4.33
CA GLU A 65 0.70 -16.48 5.03
C GLU A 65 1.76 -15.95 4.05
N LEU A 66 2.03 -16.71 3.00
CA LEU A 66 3.07 -16.35 2.02
C LEU A 66 2.67 -15.12 1.19
N SER A 67 1.38 -14.99 0.84
CA SER A 67 0.85 -13.84 0.11
C SER A 67 1.02 -12.54 0.90
N HIS A 68 0.64 -12.54 2.17
CA HIS A 68 0.79 -11.37 3.03
C HIS A 68 2.24 -11.10 3.44
N LEU A 69 3.07 -12.15 3.57
CA LEU A 69 4.51 -11.98 3.80
C LEU A 69 5.20 -11.29 2.61
N PHE A 70 4.85 -11.65 1.38
CA PHE A 70 5.32 -10.97 0.17
C PHE A 70 4.93 -9.48 0.18
N VAL A 71 3.67 -9.17 0.49
CA VAL A 71 3.18 -7.78 0.57
C VAL A 71 3.86 -7.01 1.70
N PHE A 72 4.07 -7.65 2.87
CA PHE A 72 4.85 -7.05 3.96
C PHE A 72 6.21 -6.55 3.46
N PHE A 73 6.99 -7.40 2.83
CA PHE A 73 8.30 -7.00 2.31
C PHE A 73 8.19 -5.96 1.20
N ALA A 74 7.23 -6.07 0.28
CA ALA A 74 7.04 -5.13 -0.82
C ALA A 74 6.67 -3.70 -0.35
N TYR A 75 6.10 -3.55 0.85
CA TYR A 75 5.78 -2.25 1.46
C TYR A 75 6.74 -1.85 2.59
N PHE A 76 7.54 -2.76 3.12
CA PHE A 76 8.64 -2.46 4.03
C PHE A 76 9.89 -1.95 3.30
N MET A 77 10.25 -2.60 2.18
CA MET A 77 11.46 -2.28 1.41
C MET A 77 11.51 -0.85 0.83
N PRO A 78 10.40 -0.13 0.55
CA PRO A 78 10.45 1.29 0.19
C PRO A 78 11.15 2.18 1.22
N LEU A 79 11.10 1.84 2.51
CA LEU A 79 11.88 2.54 3.55
C LEU A 79 13.38 2.41 3.29
N VAL A 80 13.83 1.17 3.02
CA VAL A 80 15.23 0.86 2.73
C VAL A 80 15.64 1.46 1.37
N GLY A 81 14.81 1.29 0.34
CA GLY A 81 15.06 1.81 -1.01
C GLY A 81 15.20 3.33 -1.06
N GLY A 82 14.35 4.06 -0.31
CA GLY A 82 14.45 5.51 -0.17
C GLY A 82 15.76 5.95 0.49
N ILE A 83 16.16 5.27 1.57
CA ILE A 83 17.45 5.54 2.24
C ILE A 83 18.62 5.28 1.29
N VAL A 84 18.61 4.17 0.57
CA VAL A 84 19.66 3.80 -0.38
C VAL A 84 19.75 4.82 -1.51
N ALA A 85 18.62 5.32 -1.99
CA ALA A 85 18.58 6.35 -3.03
C ALA A 85 19.10 7.70 -2.53
N ASP A 86 18.62 8.16 -1.37
CA ASP A 86 18.95 9.49 -0.86
C ASP A 86 20.37 9.60 -0.33
N TRP A 87 20.94 8.49 0.22
CA TRP A 87 22.26 8.53 0.85
C TRP A 87 23.39 8.11 -0.06
N PHE A 88 23.17 7.17 -1.02
CA PHE A 88 24.27 6.51 -1.72
C PHE A 88 24.24 6.67 -3.25
N PHE A 89 23.13 6.33 -3.92
CA PHE A 89 23.13 6.12 -5.37
C PHE A 89 22.38 7.18 -6.19
N GLY A 90 21.41 7.89 -5.57
CA GLY A 90 20.47 8.73 -6.29
C GLY A 90 19.32 7.93 -6.93
N LYS A 91 18.16 8.57 -7.09
CA LYS A 91 16.91 7.93 -7.52
C LYS A 91 17.02 7.23 -8.87
N TYR A 92 17.64 7.86 -9.88
CA TYR A 92 17.77 7.29 -11.22
C TYR A 92 18.48 5.93 -11.22
N LYS A 93 19.64 5.83 -10.53
CA LYS A 93 20.41 4.57 -10.48
C LYS A 93 19.66 3.49 -9.72
N VAL A 94 19.03 3.85 -8.61
CA VAL A 94 18.22 2.88 -7.83
C VAL A 94 17.09 2.35 -8.70
N ILE A 95 16.28 3.19 -9.35
CA ILE A 95 15.19 2.72 -10.23
C ILE A 95 15.74 1.77 -11.30
N LEU A 96 16.84 2.13 -11.98
CA LEU A 96 17.38 1.29 -13.05
C LEU A 96 17.82 -0.09 -12.54
N TYR A 97 18.61 -0.15 -11.46
CA TYR A 97 19.14 -1.41 -10.96
C TYR A 97 18.05 -2.30 -10.34
N VAL A 98 17.11 -1.71 -9.59
CA VAL A 98 16.02 -2.50 -9.02
C VAL A 98 15.00 -2.95 -10.08
N SER A 99 14.84 -2.21 -11.19
CA SER A 99 14.01 -2.68 -12.31
C SER A 99 14.61 -3.92 -12.99
N ILE A 100 15.94 -3.99 -13.12
CA ILE A 100 16.63 -5.21 -13.59
C ILE A 100 16.42 -6.36 -12.59
N LEU A 101 16.59 -6.08 -11.29
CA LEU A 101 16.38 -7.07 -10.25
C LEU A 101 14.92 -7.59 -10.24
N TYR A 102 13.97 -6.70 -10.49
CA TYR A 102 12.55 -7.04 -10.60
C TYR A 102 12.28 -7.99 -11.77
N ALA A 103 12.87 -7.72 -12.93
CA ALA A 103 12.77 -8.59 -14.10
C ALA A 103 13.38 -9.97 -13.84
N ILE A 104 14.54 -10.03 -13.15
CA ILE A 104 15.17 -11.30 -12.71
C ILE A 104 14.23 -12.06 -11.75
N GLY A 105 13.63 -11.38 -10.78
CA GLY A 105 12.69 -12.00 -9.84
C GLY A 105 11.48 -12.63 -10.56
N ASN A 106 10.89 -11.95 -11.55
CA ASN A 106 9.81 -12.51 -12.36
C ASN A 106 10.28 -13.73 -13.20
N LEU A 107 11.50 -13.70 -13.73
CA LEU A 107 12.07 -14.84 -14.43
C LEU A 107 12.21 -16.03 -13.48
N VAL A 108 12.69 -15.82 -12.27
CA VAL A 108 12.79 -16.88 -11.25
C VAL A 108 11.39 -17.43 -10.95
N LEU A 109 10.36 -16.60 -10.75
CA LEU A 109 8.98 -17.09 -10.54
C LEU A 109 8.50 -17.96 -11.69
N SER A 110 8.71 -17.50 -12.94
CA SER A 110 8.30 -18.22 -14.15
C SER A 110 8.96 -19.60 -14.28
N LEU A 111 10.21 -19.73 -13.84
CA LEU A 111 10.99 -20.99 -13.94
C LEU A 111 10.85 -21.89 -12.71
N SER A 112 10.28 -21.40 -11.61
CA SER A 112 10.22 -22.12 -10.32
C SER A 112 8.80 -22.53 -9.91
N THR A 113 7.89 -22.70 -10.84
CA THR A 113 6.49 -23.04 -10.58
C THR A 113 6.28 -24.41 -9.90
N HIS A 114 7.32 -25.24 -9.82
CA HIS A 114 7.32 -26.56 -9.18
C HIS A 114 8.20 -26.64 -7.92
N ASP A 115 8.91 -25.56 -7.57
CA ASP A 115 9.81 -25.49 -6.40
C ASP A 115 9.43 -24.29 -5.51
N LEU A 116 8.82 -24.58 -4.36
CA LEU A 116 8.37 -23.55 -3.41
C LEU A 116 9.53 -22.68 -2.87
N SER A 117 10.72 -23.26 -2.68
CA SER A 117 11.87 -22.52 -2.16
C SER A 117 12.39 -21.50 -3.17
N LEU A 118 12.56 -21.93 -4.43
CA LEU A 118 12.95 -21.03 -5.52
C LEU A 118 11.86 -20.01 -5.82
N PHE A 119 10.58 -20.41 -5.82
CA PHE A 119 9.45 -19.51 -5.98
C PHE A 119 9.45 -18.42 -4.90
N SER A 120 9.60 -18.80 -3.64
CA SER A 120 9.70 -17.86 -2.50
C SER A 120 10.90 -16.93 -2.64
N THR A 121 12.03 -17.43 -3.15
CA THR A 121 13.20 -16.60 -3.45
C THR A 121 12.89 -15.56 -4.51
N GLY A 122 12.18 -15.93 -5.58
CA GLY A 122 11.69 -15.01 -6.60
C GLY A 122 10.80 -13.91 -6.01
N LEU A 123 9.87 -14.26 -5.12
CA LEU A 123 9.02 -13.29 -4.41
C LEU A 123 9.84 -12.31 -3.56
N ILE A 124 10.85 -12.78 -2.83
CA ILE A 124 11.73 -11.93 -2.03
C ILE A 124 12.50 -10.95 -2.92
N VAL A 125 13.06 -11.44 -4.03
CA VAL A 125 13.79 -10.61 -5.00
C VAL A 125 12.88 -9.51 -5.57
N ILE A 126 11.64 -9.83 -5.94
CA ILE A 126 10.64 -8.87 -6.42
C ILE A 126 10.27 -7.87 -5.32
N ALA A 127 10.06 -8.32 -4.08
CA ALA A 127 9.70 -7.45 -2.97
C ALA A 127 10.81 -6.42 -2.68
N ILE A 128 12.08 -6.82 -2.71
CA ILE A 128 13.23 -5.92 -2.56
C ILE A 128 13.24 -4.90 -3.70
N ALA A 129 13.06 -5.36 -4.94
CA ALA A 129 13.08 -4.51 -6.11
C ALA A 129 11.90 -3.53 -6.13
N ALA A 130 10.67 -3.98 -5.84
CA ALA A 130 9.49 -3.14 -5.72
C ALA A 130 9.69 -2.01 -4.70
N GLY A 131 10.42 -2.30 -3.61
CA GLY A 131 10.76 -1.30 -2.60
C GLY A 131 11.54 -0.12 -3.16
N GLY A 132 12.56 -0.38 -3.96
CA GLY A 132 13.35 0.68 -4.60
C GLY A 132 12.56 1.48 -5.63
N ILE A 133 11.70 0.83 -6.42
CA ILE A 133 10.84 1.50 -7.41
C ILE A 133 9.82 2.39 -6.70
N LYS A 134 9.02 1.85 -5.78
CA LYS A 134 7.94 2.58 -5.09
C LYS A 134 8.41 3.84 -4.38
N SER A 135 9.60 3.82 -3.76
CA SER A 135 10.15 4.98 -3.05
C SER A 135 10.70 6.05 -3.99
N CYS A 136 11.21 5.67 -5.16
CA CYS A 136 11.99 6.55 -6.01
C CYS A 136 11.22 7.11 -7.21
N VAL A 137 10.28 6.35 -7.82
CA VAL A 137 9.70 6.73 -9.11
C VAL A 137 8.85 7.99 -9.01
N SER A 138 7.93 8.08 -8.05
CA SER A 138 7.08 9.28 -7.88
C SER A 138 7.91 10.52 -7.54
N ALA A 139 8.94 10.38 -6.71
CA ALA A 139 9.86 11.47 -6.39
C ALA A 139 10.71 11.86 -7.60
N ASN A 140 11.15 10.88 -8.42
CA ASN A 140 11.88 11.15 -9.66
C ASN A 140 11.01 11.86 -10.70
N VAL A 141 9.69 11.63 -10.74
CA VAL A 141 8.76 12.43 -11.54
C VAL A 141 8.82 13.90 -11.10
N GLY A 142 8.71 14.16 -9.80
CA GLY A 142 8.79 15.52 -9.24
C GLY A 142 10.08 16.24 -9.57
N ASP A 143 11.21 15.51 -9.56
CA ASP A 143 12.54 16.08 -9.90
C ASP A 143 12.66 16.57 -11.35
N GLN A 144 11.74 16.19 -12.25
CA GLN A 144 11.77 16.62 -13.66
C GLN A 144 11.15 18.00 -13.88
N PHE A 145 10.56 18.60 -12.83
CA PHE A 145 9.89 19.89 -12.90
C PHE A 145 10.70 20.99 -12.24
N ASP A 146 10.62 22.18 -12.84
CA ASP A 146 11.17 23.43 -12.33
C ASP A 146 10.08 24.53 -12.29
N LYS A 147 10.47 25.75 -11.93
CA LYS A 147 9.53 26.89 -11.86
C LYS A 147 8.84 27.21 -13.19
N SER A 148 9.43 26.83 -14.33
CA SER A 148 8.90 27.16 -15.68
C SER A 148 7.77 26.21 -16.12
N ASN A 149 7.64 25.03 -15.50
CA ASN A 149 6.69 24.00 -15.89
C ASN A 149 5.96 23.34 -14.71
N GLN A 150 6.08 23.91 -13.51
CA GLN A 150 5.49 23.39 -12.27
C GLN A 150 3.96 23.26 -12.36
N GLU A 151 3.28 24.09 -13.15
CA GLU A 151 1.82 24.02 -13.39
C GLU A 151 1.38 22.69 -14.03
N LEU A 152 2.28 22.02 -14.78
CA LEU A 152 1.99 20.73 -15.40
C LEU A 152 2.16 19.53 -14.45
N MET A 153 2.72 19.74 -13.28
CA MET A 153 3.01 18.67 -12.30
C MET A 153 1.76 17.91 -11.89
N SER A 154 0.68 18.63 -11.57
CA SER A 154 -0.60 18.02 -11.18
C SER A 154 -1.16 17.10 -12.29
N LYS A 155 -1.06 17.54 -13.56
CA LYS A 155 -1.49 16.73 -14.72
C LYS A 155 -0.67 15.44 -14.84
N VAL A 156 0.64 15.51 -14.60
CA VAL A 156 1.53 14.35 -14.69
C VAL A 156 1.27 13.37 -13.56
N TYR A 157 1.03 13.83 -12.33
CA TYR A 157 0.60 12.96 -11.25
C TYR A 157 -0.77 12.31 -11.51
N GLY A 158 -1.67 13.01 -12.20
CA GLY A 158 -2.92 12.42 -12.69
C GLY A 158 -2.68 11.27 -13.67
N TRP A 159 -1.77 11.43 -14.65
CA TRP A 159 -1.38 10.35 -15.56
C TRP A 159 -0.68 9.20 -14.85
N PHE A 160 0.16 9.52 -13.86
CA PHE A 160 0.84 8.54 -13.03
C PHE A 160 -0.17 7.67 -12.28
N TYR A 161 -1.15 8.30 -11.62
CA TYR A 161 -2.23 7.60 -10.92
C TYR A 161 -3.09 6.76 -11.88
N PHE A 162 -3.41 7.31 -13.05
CA PHE A 162 -4.15 6.57 -14.10
C PHE A 162 -3.37 5.33 -14.56
N SER A 163 -2.05 5.44 -14.76
CA SER A 163 -1.20 4.32 -15.18
C SER A 163 -1.16 3.19 -14.15
N ILE A 164 -1.11 3.54 -12.85
CA ILE A 164 -1.17 2.57 -11.75
C ILE A 164 -2.47 1.76 -11.81
N ASN A 165 -3.61 2.44 -11.88
CA ASN A 165 -4.92 1.77 -11.87
C ASN A 165 -5.17 0.99 -13.16
N SER A 166 -4.76 1.51 -14.32
CA SER A 166 -4.85 0.80 -15.59
C SER A 166 -4.00 -0.48 -15.58
N GLY A 167 -2.79 -0.42 -15.04
CA GLY A 167 -1.93 -1.60 -14.85
C GLY A 167 -2.58 -2.66 -13.96
N SER A 168 -3.21 -2.23 -12.86
CA SER A 168 -3.95 -3.12 -11.95
C SER A 168 -5.14 -3.78 -12.66
N VAL A 169 -6.03 -3.00 -13.27
CA VAL A 169 -7.22 -3.54 -13.96
C VAL A 169 -6.83 -4.52 -15.08
N LEU A 170 -5.87 -4.13 -15.92
CA LEU A 170 -5.44 -4.99 -17.03
C LEU A 170 -4.81 -6.29 -16.55
N SER A 171 -3.98 -6.24 -15.53
CA SER A 171 -3.32 -7.43 -14.99
C SER A 171 -4.31 -8.39 -14.33
N THR A 172 -5.23 -7.88 -13.50
CA THR A 172 -6.21 -8.71 -12.80
C THR A 172 -7.28 -9.30 -13.72
N LEU A 173 -7.53 -8.69 -14.89
CA LEU A 173 -8.40 -9.27 -15.91
C LEU A 173 -7.69 -10.29 -16.81
N LEU A 174 -6.48 -9.98 -17.27
CA LEU A 174 -5.82 -10.75 -18.33
C LEU A 174 -5.00 -11.92 -17.80
N ILE A 175 -4.25 -11.72 -16.70
CA ILE A 175 -3.34 -12.74 -16.19
C ILE A 175 -4.05 -14.02 -15.72
N PRO A 176 -5.23 -13.98 -15.05
CA PRO A 176 -5.97 -15.19 -14.74
C PRO A 176 -6.37 -16.01 -15.97
N ILE A 177 -6.73 -15.35 -17.09
CA ILE A 177 -7.03 -16.03 -18.35
C ILE A 177 -5.78 -16.73 -18.89
N ILE A 178 -4.64 -16.05 -18.85
CA ILE A 178 -3.36 -16.60 -19.28
C ILE A 178 -2.98 -17.79 -18.41
N TYR A 179 -3.12 -17.65 -17.09
CA TYR A 179 -2.86 -18.71 -16.13
C TYR A 179 -3.70 -19.96 -16.39
N LYS A 180 -5.02 -19.79 -16.58
CA LYS A 180 -5.93 -20.89 -16.88
C LYS A 180 -5.63 -21.57 -18.22
N LYS A 181 -5.25 -20.80 -19.25
CA LYS A 181 -5.11 -21.31 -20.63
C LYS A 181 -3.71 -21.81 -20.97
N TYR A 182 -2.67 -21.17 -20.43
CA TYR A 182 -1.28 -21.40 -20.83
C TYR A 182 -0.36 -21.79 -19.69
N GLY A 183 -0.88 -21.90 -18.45
CA GLY A 183 -0.12 -22.31 -17.28
C GLY A 183 0.56 -21.17 -16.51
N PRO A 184 1.10 -21.50 -15.32
CA PRO A 184 1.71 -20.52 -14.43
C PRO A 184 3.01 -19.93 -14.96
N GLU A 185 3.80 -20.71 -15.72
CA GLU A 185 5.09 -20.26 -16.26
C GLU A 185 4.91 -18.99 -17.11
N LEU A 186 3.93 -19.00 -18.02
CA LEU A 186 3.65 -17.85 -18.86
C LEU A 186 2.98 -16.72 -18.07
N ALA A 187 2.08 -17.05 -17.16
CA ALA A 187 1.38 -16.07 -16.35
C ALA A 187 2.32 -15.26 -15.46
N PHE A 188 3.34 -15.89 -14.87
CA PHE A 188 4.42 -15.19 -14.13
C PHE A 188 5.51 -14.63 -15.05
N GLY A 189 5.69 -15.16 -16.26
CA GLY A 189 6.72 -14.73 -17.21
C GLY A 189 6.37 -13.43 -17.94
N ILE A 190 5.11 -13.23 -18.35
CA ILE A 190 4.67 -12.01 -19.06
C ILE A 190 4.97 -10.73 -18.29
N PRO A 191 4.67 -10.62 -16.97
CA PRO A 191 5.08 -9.49 -16.17
C PRO A 191 6.59 -9.20 -16.23
N GLY A 192 7.41 -10.27 -16.25
CA GLY A 192 8.87 -10.16 -16.38
C GLY A 192 9.30 -9.59 -17.73
N ILE A 193 8.71 -10.03 -18.83
CA ILE A 193 8.96 -9.50 -20.17
C ILE A 193 8.62 -8.01 -20.24
N LEU A 194 7.48 -7.61 -19.68
CA LEU A 194 7.07 -6.20 -19.61
C LEU A 194 8.05 -5.38 -18.78
N MET A 195 8.54 -5.91 -17.67
CA MET A 195 9.55 -5.23 -16.85
C MET A 195 10.89 -5.11 -17.57
N CYS A 196 11.34 -6.11 -18.33
CA CYS A 196 12.52 -6.01 -19.18
C CYS A 196 12.37 -4.89 -20.21
N LEU A 197 11.23 -4.85 -20.90
CA LEU A 197 10.93 -3.82 -21.90
C LEU A 197 10.87 -2.41 -21.28
N ALA A 198 10.18 -2.28 -20.16
CA ALA A 198 10.08 -1.02 -19.43
C ALA A 198 11.45 -0.52 -18.92
N THR A 199 12.28 -1.44 -18.41
CA THR A 199 13.65 -1.12 -17.99
C THR A 199 14.50 -0.64 -19.15
N LEU A 200 14.40 -1.29 -20.31
CA LEU A 200 15.08 -0.86 -21.54
C LEU A 200 14.61 0.52 -21.97
N ILE A 201 13.31 0.77 -22.01
CA ILE A 201 12.73 2.09 -22.35
C ILE A 201 13.21 3.14 -21.35
N PHE A 202 13.18 2.85 -20.06
CA PHE A 202 13.69 3.76 -19.02
C PHE A 202 15.19 4.07 -19.24
N TRP A 203 16.00 3.07 -19.52
CA TRP A 203 17.42 3.27 -19.81
C TRP A 203 17.67 4.07 -21.10
N LEU A 204 16.89 3.87 -22.16
CA LEU A 204 16.97 4.67 -23.39
C LEU A 204 16.70 6.16 -23.14
N GLY A 205 15.85 6.46 -22.16
CA GLY A 205 15.59 7.83 -21.68
C GLY A 205 16.72 8.48 -20.89
N ARG A 206 17.84 7.81 -20.59
CA ARG A 206 18.91 8.20 -19.64
C ARG A 206 19.52 9.59 -19.83
N HIS A 207 19.46 10.14 -21.03
CA HIS A 207 19.98 11.48 -21.34
C HIS A 207 18.93 12.59 -21.18
N ARG A 208 17.68 12.24 -20.87
CA ARG A 208 16.56 13.18 -20.74
C ARG A 208 16.19 13.48 -19.30
N TYR A 209 16.70 12.68 -18.34
CA TYR A 209 16.37 12.85 -16.93
C TYR A 209 17.20 13.94 -16.26
N VAL A 210 16.52 14.74 -15.44
CA VAL A 210 17.18 15.52 -14.39
C VAL A 210 17.59 14.52 -13.30
N LYS A 211 18.88 14.36 -13.10
CA LYS A 211 19.46 13.40 -12.14
C LYS A 211 19.90 14.16 -10.89
N VAL A 212 19.11 14.06 -9.84
CA VAL A 212 19.45 14.65 -8.53
C VAL A 212 20.48 13.75 -7.84
N PRO A 213 21.66 14.28 -7.46
CA PRO A 213 22.66 13.50 -6.73
C PRO A 213 22.16 13.14 -5.31
N PRO A 214 22.72 12.10 -4.70
CA PRO A 214 22.37 11.74 -3.32
C PRO A 214 22.75 12.88 -2.38
N THR A 215 21.85 13.17 -1.41
CA THR A 215 22.04 14.26 -0.43
C THR A 215 22.84 13.86 0.79
N GLY A 216 23.14 12.56 0.93
CA GLY A 216 23.80 12.00 2.10
C GLY A 216 22.91 12.03 3.37
N VAL A 217 23.52 11.73 4.52
CA VAL A 217 22.81 11.66 5.80
C VAL A 217 22.67 13.08 6.38
N LYS A 218 21.45 13.61 6.40
CA LYS A 218 21.17 14.90 7.03
C LYS A 218 21.44 14.79 8.55
N LYS A 219 22.07 15.82 9.12
CA LYS A 219 22.38 15.89 10.56
C LYS A 219 21.11 15.92 11.42
N GLU A 220 20.09 16.66 10.98
CA GLU A 220 18.79 16.82 11.62
C GLU A 220 17.70 16.05 10.85
N ASN A 221 17.66 14.72 11.01
CA ASN A 221 16.61 13.88 10.45
C ASN A 221 15.70 13.31 11.53
N PHE A 222 14.49 12.93 11.15
CA PHE A 222 13.47 12.38 12.05
C PHE A 222 14.02 11.25 12.93
N MET A 223 14.74 10.30 12.36
CA MET A 223 15.23 9.12 13.10
C MET A 223 16.24 9.49 14.19
N ARG A 224 17.20 10.36 13.89
CA ARG A 224 18.21 10.79 14.86
C ARG A 224 17.59 11.57 16.02
N ILE A 225 16.70 12.51 15.70
CA ILE A 225 16.02 13.32 16.72
C ILE A 225 15.12 12.43 17.58
N SER A 226 14.35 11.52 16.96
CA SER A 226 13.48 10.60 17.68
C SER A 226 14.24 9.63 18.58
N LEU A 227 15.33 9.03 18.10
CA LEU A 227 16.19 8.16 18.92
C LEU A 227 16.81 8.94 20.10
N TYR A 228 17.24 10.17 19.85
CA TYR A 228 17.77 11.01 20.92
C TYR A 228 16.69 11.37 21.94
N ALA A 229 15.49 11.77 21.49
CA ALA A 229 14.36 12.07 22.34
C ALA A 229 13.91 10.85 23.16
N LEU A 230 13.83 9.66 22.56
CA LEU A 230 13.50 8.41 23.25
C LEU A 230 14.55 8.06 24.34
N LYS A 231 15.85 8.19 24.01
CA LYS A 231 16.92 8.00 24.99
C LYS A 231 16.78 8.97 26.17
N LYS A 232 16.46 10.23 25.90
CA LYS A 232 16.25 11.25 26.95
C LYS A 232 14.97 10.99 27.73
N ALA A 233 13.90 10.57 27.09
CA ALA A 233 12.65 10.19 27.76
C ALA A 233 12.85 9.00 28.72
N PHE A 234 13.59 7.98 28.29
CA PHE A 234 13.93 6.85 29.14
C PHE A 234 14.75 7.29 30.37
N LEU A 235 15.78 8.10 30.14
CA LEU A 235 16.60 8.66 31.27
C LEU A 235 15.80 9.57 32.22
N TYR A 236 14.88 10.36 31.65
CA TYR A 236 13.97 11.19 32.43
C TYR A 236 13.03 10.35 33.31
N ALA A 237 12.39 9.34 32.69
CA ALA A 237 11.52 8.42 33.42
C ALA A 237 12.28 7.66 34.52
N TRP A 238 13.48 7.14 34.21
CA TRP A 238 14.37 6.48 35.18
C TRP A 238 14.71 7.39 36.38
N LYS A 239 15.18 8.61 36.10
CA LYS A 239 15.53 9.58 37.15
C LYS A 239 14.34 9.99 38.02
N LYS A 240 13.15 10.16 37.38
CA LYS A 240 11.92 10.51 38.10
C LYS A 240 11.48 9.39 39.04
N VAL A 241 11.55 8.12 38.57
CA VAL A 241 11.14 6.95 39.37
C VAL A 241 12.12 6.67 40.53
N PHE A 242 13.44 6.75 40.29
CA PHE A 242 14.43 6.31 41.27
C PHE A 242 15.03 7.45 42.13
N PHE A 243 15.01 8.69 41.64
CA PHE A 243 15.69 9.81 42.29
C PHE A 243 14.80 11.03 42.64
N ASN A 244 13.51 10.96 42.30
CA ASN A 244 12.52 12.03 42.51
C ASN A 244 13.01 13.44 42.08
N ARG A 245 13.88 13.51 41.05
CA ARG A 245 14.44 14.76 40.53
C ARG A 245 13.54 15.29 39.38
N GLN A 246 13.17 16.58 39.50
CA GLN A 246 12.57 17.33 38.37
C GLN A 246 13.70 17.92 37.52
N ASP A 247 14.11 17.20 36.49
CA ASP A 247 15.01 17.71 35.47
C ASP A 247 14.18 18.40 34.34
N LYS A 248 14.86 19.13 33.44
CA LYS A 248 14.26 19.71 32.22
C LYS A 248 13.41 18.70 31.50
N THR A 249 12.35 19.14 30.88
CA THR A 249 11.51 18.27 30.04
C THR A 249 12.34 17.64 28.91
N VAL A 250 11.85 16.52 28.37
CA VAL A 250 12.54 15.81 27.27
C VAL A 250 12.78 16.76 26.08
N TRP A 251 11.79 17.56 25.73
CA TRP A 251 11.89 18.48 24.59
C TRP A 251 12.80 19.67 24.84
N GLU A 252 12.88 20.20 26.06
CA GLU A 252 13.87 21.21 26.42
C GLU A 252 15.31 20.69 26.30
N THR A 253 15.54 19.43 26.68
CA THR A 253 16.86 18.80 26.50
C THR A 253 17.17 18.53 25.02
N VAL A 254 16.16 18.22 24.17
CA VAL A 254 16.32 18.03 22.73
C VAL A 254 16.62 19.38 22.06
N ALA A 255 16.03 20.49 22.55
CA ALA A 255 16.22 21.83 22.04
C ALA A 255 17.67 22.40 22.27
N GLU A 256 18.42 21.82 23.19
CA GLU A 256 19.83 22.14 23.35
C GLU A 256 20.71 21.66 22.18
N LYS A 257 20.21 20.71 21.36
CA LYS A 257 21.00 20.04 20.31
C LYS A 257 20.46 20.21 18.89
N TYR A 258 19.18 20.44 18.73
CA TYR A 258 18.50 20.47 17.43
C TYR A 258 17.72 21.77 17.26
N SER A 259 17.51 22.17 16.00
CA SER A 259 16.78 23.40 15.67
C SER A 259 15.29 23.32 16.07
N PRO A 260 14.65 24.45 16.43
CA PRO A 260 13.23 24.49 16.75
C PRO A 260 12.34 23.96 15.64
N GLU A 261 12.68 24.24 14.37
CA GLU A 261 11.93 23.77 13.22
C GLU A 261 12.01 22.24 13.07
N ALA A 262 13.19 21.64 13.33
CA ALA A 262 13.37 20.20 13.27
C ALA A 262 12.58 19.50 14.39
N ILE A 263 12.52 20.09 15.57
CA ILE A 263 11.75 19.60 16.72
C ILE A 263 10.25 19.67 16.44
N ASP A 264 9.75 20.82 15.96
CA ASP A 264 8.32 20.95 15.59
C ASP A 264 7.93 19.94 14.52
N GLY A 265 8.81 19.73 13.53
CA GLY A 265 8.63 18.68 12.51
C GLY A 265 8.49 17.28 13.12
N VAL A 266 9.36 16.90 14.06
CA VAL A 266 9.28 15.60 14.74
C VAL A 266 8.03 15.47 15.60
N GLN A 267 7.66 16.54 16.31
CA GLN A 267 6.41 16.56 17.10
C GLN A 267 5.16 16.46 16.22
N ALA A 268 5.16 17.10 15.04
CA ALA A 268 4.10 16.95 14.05
C ALA A 268 3.96 15.49 13.60
N VAL A 269 5.10 14.83 13.33
CA VAL A 269 5.11 13.39 13.00
C VAL A 269 4.49 12.55 14.11
N TYR A 270 4.82 12.80 15.38
CA TYR A 270 4.24 12.03 16.49
C TYR A 270 2.72 12.24 16.63
N ARG A 271 2.22 13.45 16.36
CA ARG A 271 0.77 13.70 16.33
C ARG A 271 0.08 12.89 15.21
N ILE A 272 0.70 12.83 14.02
CA ILE A 272 0.18 12.06 12.90
C ILE A 272 0.25 10.55 13.16
N LEU A 273 1.32 10.07 13.81
CA LEU A 273 1.45 8.66 14.20
C LEU A 273 0.32 8.20 15.14
N ALA A 274 -0.26 9.07 15.94
CA ALA A 274 -1.43 8.73 16.74
C ALA A 274 -2.65 8.32 15.87
N VAL A 275 -2.79 8.88 14.66
CA VAL A 275 -3.80 8.48 13.66
C VAL A 275 -3.31 7.26 12.88
N PHE A 276 -2.04 7.27 12.45
CA PHE A 276 -1.46 6.19 11.65
C PHE A 276 -1.35 4.86 12.41
N ALA A 277 -1.38 4.87 13.75
CA ALA A 277 -1.44 3.65 14.56
C ALA A 277 -2.68 2.78 14.28
N PHE A 278 -3.73 3.35 13.70
CA PHE A 278 -4.95 2.64 13.31
C PHE A 278 -4.92 2.13 11.85
N THR A 279 -3.99 2.58 11.03
CA THR A 279 -3.91 2.17 9.62
C THR A 279 -3.46 0.71 9.43
N PRO A 280 -2.58 0.12 10.25
CA PRO A 280 -2.20 -1.28 10.09
C PRO A 280 -3.39 -2.24 10.11
N ILE A 281 -4.34 -2.05 11.02
CA ILE A 281 -5.49 -2.96 11.09
C ILE A 281 -6.45 -2.77 9.91
N PHE A 282 -6.59 -1.54 9.39
CA PHE A 282 -7.31 -1.30 8.14
C PHE A 282 -6.67 -2.08 6.98
N TRP A 283 -5.35 -1.99 6.83
CA TRP A 283 -4.62 -2.68 5.76
C TRP A 283 -4.56 -4.19 5.95
N ALA A 284 -4.57 -4.69 7.19
CA ALA A 284 -4.69 -6.11 7.49
C ALA A 284 -5.99 -6.70 6.94
N LEU A 285 -7.10 -5.95 6.99
CA LEU A 285 -8.36 -6.36 6.38
C LEU A 285 -8.36 -6.07 4.88
N TRP A 286 -8.01 -4.84 4.47
CA TRP A 286 -8.10 -4.45 3.08
C TRP A 286 -7.33 -5.38 2.15
N ASP A 287 -6.10 -5.73 2.48
CA ASP A 287 -5.24 -6.57 1.62
C ASP A 287 -5.78 -8.02 1.46
N GLN A 288 -6.70 -8.48 2.31
CA GLN A 288 -7.35 -9.79 2.17
C GLN A 288 -8.26 -9.85 0.93
N ASN A 289 -8.69 -8.72 0.37
CA ASN A 289 -9.45 -8.71 -0.88
C ASN A 289 -8.66 -9.26 -2.08
N LEU A 290 -7.32 -9.27 -1.97
CA LEU A 290 -6.39 -9.79 -2.98
C LEU A 290 -5.81 -11.17 -2.58
N SER A 291 -6.34 -11.81 -1.55
CA SER A 291 -5.89 -13.13 -1.06
C SER A 291 -7.08 -13.98 -0.63
N GLU A 292 -7.54 -13.87 0.61
CA GLU A 292 -8.62 -14.68 1.18
C GLU A 292 -9.94 -14.56 0.41
N TRP A 293 -10.29 -13.35 -0.06
CA TRP A 293 -11.50 -13.18 -0.86
C TRP A 293 -11.42 -13.85 -2.24
N VAL A 294 -10.20 -13.93 -2.81
CA VAL A 294 -9.96 -14.65 -4.07
C VAL A 294 -10.15 -16.16 -3.84
N LEU A 295 -9.64 -16.69 -2.72
CA LEU A 295 -9.88 -18.09 -2.33
C LEU A 295 -11.36 -18.36 -2.03
N GLN A 296 -12.06 -17.45 -1.36
CA GLN A 296 -13.51 -17.53 -1.15
C GLN A 296 -14.26 -17.55 -2.49
N ALA A 297 -13.83 -16.73 -3.48
CA ALA A 297 -14.46 -16.68 -4.79
C ALA A 297 -14.46 -18.02 -5.53
N THR A 298 -13.48 -18.92 -5.28
CA THR A 298 -13.46 -20.27 -5.86
C THR A 298 -14.67 -21.12 -5.45
N LYS A 299 -15.35 -20.73 -4.36
CA LYS A 299 -16.49 -21.44 -3.78
C LYS A 299 -17.84 -20.77 -4.11
N LEU A 300 -17.84 -19.69 -4.91
CA LEU A 300 -19.03 -18.92 -5.29
C LEU A 300 -19.57 -19.33 -6.65
N ASP A 301 -20.83 -18.96 -6.92
CA ASP A 301 -21.35 -18.91 -8.28
C ASP A 301 -20.88 -17.61 -8.95
N LEU A 302 -20.01 -17.75 -9.97
CA LEU A 302 -19.29 -16.66 -10.62
C LEU A 302 -19.99 -16.12 -11.87
N HIS A 303 -21.26 -16.47 -12.10
CA HIS A 303 -22.04 -15.97 -13.23
C HIS A 303 -22.48 -14.51 -13.02
N ILE A 304 -22.07 -13.64 -13.95
CA ILE A 304 -22.40 -12.22 -14.01
C ILE A 304 -22.94 -11.94 -15.40
N PHE A 305 -24.22 -11.59 -15.54
CA PHE A 305 -24.89 -11.32 -16.84
C PHE A 305 -24.66 -12.42 -17.90
N GLY A 306 -24.64 -13.69 -17.49
CA GLY A 306 -24.47 -14.84 -18.39
C GLY A 306 -23.02 -15.19 -18.76
N TYR A 307 -22.05 -14.45 -18.25
CA TYR A 307 -20.62 -14.77 -18.38
C TYR A 307 -20.08 -15.32 -17.06
N GLU A 308 -19.33 -16.42 -17.11
CA GLU A 308 -18.67 -17.01 -15.96
C GLU A 308 -17.27 -16.44 -15.81
N PHE A 309 -17.05 -15.65 -14.76
CA PHE A 309 -15.76 -15.06 -14.42
C PHE A 309 -14.83 -16.10 -13.76
N LEU A 310 -13.54 -15.82 -13.78
CA LEU A 310 -12.57 -16.54 -12.95
C LEU A 310 -12.53 -15.94 -11.55
N PRO A 311 -12.28 -16.75 -10.49
CA PRO A 311 -12.21 -16.24 -9.12
C PRO A 311 -11.26 -15.05 -8.96
N GLU A 312 -10.11 -15.14 -9.61
CA GLU A 312 -9.05 -14.12 -9.56
C GLU A 312 -9.43 -12.81 -10.27
N GLN A 313 -10.44 -12.84 -11.17
CA GLN A 313 -10.91 -11.64 -11.86
C GLN A 313 -11.83 -10.77 -11.00
N ILE A 314 -12.48 -11.35 -9.98
CA ILE A 314 -13.46 -10.63 -9.15
C ILE A 314 -12.81 -9.44 -8.42
N GLN A 315 -11.55 -9.56 -8.01
CA GLN A 315 -10.81 -8.47 -7.39
C GLN A 315 -10.68 -7.21 -8.28
N THR A 316 -10.87 -7.33 -9.60
CA THR A 316 -10.83 -6.19 -10.54
C THR A 316 -11.93 -5.15 -10.25
N PHE A 317 -13.03 -5.56 -9.60
CA PHE A 317 -14.09 -4.64 -9.21
C PHE A 317 -13.60 -3.58 -8.23
N ASN A 318 -12.60 -3.86 -7.35
CA ASN A 318 -12.09 -2.88 -6.41
C ASN A 318 -11.50 -1.64 -7.11
N PRO A 319 -10.47 -1.72 -7.98
CA PRO A 319 -9.93 -0.53 -8.65
C PRO A 319 -10.93 0.14 -9.58
N LEU A 320 -11.89 -0.58 -10.18
CA LEU A 320 -12.96 0.00 -10.99
C LEU A 320 -13.89 0.86 -10.13
N PHE A 321 -14.33 0.36 -8.98
CA PHE A 321 -15.14 1.12 -8.04
C PHE A 321 -14.36 2.29 -7.44
N LEU A 322 -13.08 2.10 -7.10
CA LEU A 322 -12.23 3.16 -6.56
C LEU A 322 -12.18 4.38 -7.48
N ILE A 323 -11.87 4.17 -8.78
CA ILE A 323 -11.80 5.24 -9.78
C ILE A 323 -13.15 5.96 -9.90
N SER A 324 -14.25 5.21 -9.86
CA SER A 324 -15.61 5.76 -9.99
C SER A 324 -16.06 6.50 -8.73
N LEU A 325 -15.71 6.02 -7.54
CA LEU A 325 -16.14 6.58 -6.27
C LEU A 325 -15.38 7.85 -5.87
N ILE A 326 -14.14 8.04 -6.30
CA ILE A 326 -13.37 9.25 -5.99
C ILE A 326 -14.13 10.52 -6.42
N PRO A 327 -14.56 10.69 -7.69
CA PRO A 327 -15.32 11.87 -8.08
C PRO A 327 -16.70 11.94 -7.42
N VAL A 328 -17.38 10.81 -7.21
CA VAL A 328 -18.68 10.76 -6.53
C VAL A 328 -18.57 11.29 -5.08
N PHE A 329 -17.53 10.91 -4.36
CA PHE A 329 -17.30 11.40 -3.00
C PHE A 329 -16.89 12.87 -2.99
N THR A 330 -15.95 13.25 -3.87
CA THR A 330 -15.37 14.59 -3.88
C THR A 330 -16.36 15.66 -4.33
N TYR A 331 -17.10 15.39 -5.41
CA TYR A 331 -18.02 16.40 -6.01
C TYR A 331 -19.49 16.20 -5.62
N GLY A 332 -19.86 15.03 -5.09
CA GLY A 332 -21.23 14.69 -4.70
C GLY A 332 -21.41 14.58 -3.19
N LEU A 333 -20.90 13.49 -2.61
CA LEU A 333 -21.20 13.08 -1.23
C LEU A 333 -20.70 14.10 -0.19
N PHE A 334 -19.43 14.52 -0.28
CA PHE A 334 -18.87 15.44 0.71
C PHE A 334 -19.59 16.79 0.71
N PRO A 335 -19.85 17.47 -0.44
CA PRO A 335 -20.64 18.70 -0.46
C PRO A 335 -22.08 18.50 0.03
N LEU A 336 -22.70 17.35 -0.21
CA LEU A 336 -24.06 17.07 0.29
C LEU A 336 -24.06 16.95 1.82
N ILE A 337 -23.09 16.26 2.41
CA ILE A 337 -22.96 16.15 3.86
C ILE A 337 -22.71 17.54 4.48
N GLU A 338 -21.84 18.36 3.88
CA GLU A 338 -21.55 19.71 4.40
C GLU A 338 -22.77 20.63 4.37
N LYS A 339 -23.67 20.49 3.40
CA LYS A 339 -24.98 21.21 3.37
C LYS A 339 -25.87 20.86 4.56
N THR A 340 -25.71 19.71 5.20
CA THR A 340 -26.43 19.35 6.45
C THR A 340 -25.83 19.99 7.71
N GLY A 341 -24.75 20.79 7.59
CA GLY A 341 -24.04 21.42 8.70
C GLY A 341 -22.96 20.53 9.33
N ILE A 342 -22.75 19.33 8.80
CA ILE A 342 -21.70 18.41 9.28
C ILE A 342 -20.39 18.70 8.54
N LYS A 343 -19.36 19.17 9.26
CA LYS A 343 -18.02 19.38 8.68
C LYS A 343 -17.37 18.04 8.30
N VAL A 344 -16.94 17.91 7.04
CA VAL A 344 -16.25 16.72 6.53
C VAL A 344 -14.74 16.85 6.80
N THR A 345 -14.32 16.55 8.05
CA THR A 345 -12.90 16.63 8.43
C THR A 345 -12.14 15.32 8.11
N PRO A 346 -10.80 15.37 7.95
CA PRO A 346 -10.00 14.18 7.69
C PRO A 346 -10.20 13.07 8.72
N LEU A 347 -10.26 13.40 10.01
CA LEU A 347 -10.47 12.41 11.06
C LEU A 347 -11.86 11.74 10.97
N ARG A 348 -12.91 12.51 10.59
CA ARG A 348 -14.25 11.93 10.36
C ARG A 348 -14.28 11.00 9.15
N LYS A 349 -13.60 11.39 8.04
CA LYS A 349 -13.47 10.53 6.85
C LYS A 349 -12.80 9.19 7.22
N ILE A 350 -11.67 9.23 7.93
CA ILE A 350 -10.95 8.00 8.34
C ILE A 350 -11.86 7.13 9.23
N GLY A 351 -12.55 7.70 10.21
CA GLY A 351 -13.48 6.97 11.06
C GLY A 351 -14.62 6.31 10.27
N ALA A 352 -15.22 7.04 9.33
CA ALA A 352 -16.25 6.48 8.45
C ALA A 352 -15.70 5.35 7.57
N GLY A 353 -14.47 5.47 7.07
CA GLY A 353 -13.84 4.41 6.29
C GLY A 353 -13.55 3.14 7.10
N LEU A 354 -13.09 3.27 8.35
CA LEU A 354 -12.94 2.11 9.25
C LEU A 354 -14.28 1.40 9.48
N PHE A 355 -15.35 2.17 9.67
CA PHE A 355 -16.69 1.63 9.82
C PHE A 355 -17.19 0.92 8.55
N LEU A 356 -16.99 1.50 7.36
CA LEU A 356 -17.34 0.84 6.10
C LEU A 356 -16.55 -0.45 5.88
N THR A 357 -15.29 -0.51 6.33
CA THR A 357 -14.50 -1.75 6.27
C THR A 357 -15.14 -2.85 7.12
N ILE A 358 -15.61 -2.52 8.32
CA ILE A 358 -16.37 -3.46 9.16
C ILE A 358 -17.61 -3.98 8.42
N LEU A 359 -18.41 -3.09 7.82
CA LEU A 359 -19.62 -3.48 7.07
C LEU A 359 -19.29 -4.38 5.87
N SER A 360 -18.25 -4.07 5.13
CA SER A 360 -17.79 -4.91 4.02
C SER A 360 -17.43 -6.32 4.49
N PHE A 361 -16.66 -6.44 5.58
CA PHE A 361 -16.26 -7.73 6.13
C PHE A 361 -17.41 -8.52 6.76
N ILE A 362 -18.42 -7.87 7.30
CA ILE A 362 -19.65 -8.53 7.77
C ILE A 362 -20.35 -9.26 6.62
N ILE A 363 -20.44 -8.62 5.42
CA ILE A 363 -21.01 -9.28 4.23
C ILE A 363 -20.19 -10.52 3.87
N ILE A 364 -18.86 -10.41 3.88
CA ILE A 364 -17.94 -11.52 3.57
C ILE A 364 -18.05 -12.66 4.61
N ALA A 365 -18.20 -12.33 5.89
CA ALA A 365 -18.37 -13.32 6.94
C ALA A 365 -19.68 -14.11 6.77
N PHE A 366 -20.81 -13.43 6.51
CA PHE A 366 -22.07 -14.10 6.21
C PHE A 366 -22.02 -14.91 4.91
N LEU A 367 -21.30 -14.43 3.90
CA LEU A 367 -21.09 -15.18 2.68
C LEU A 367 -20.33 -16.48 2.96
N GLN A 368 -19.28 -16.39 3.80
CA GLN A 368 -18.52 -17.56 4.23
C GLN A 368 -19.36 -18.55 5.07
N GLU A 369 -20.22 -18.06 5.95
CA GLU A 369 -21.14 -18.94 6.71
C GLU A 369 -22.03 -19.77 5.77
N LYS A 370 -22.50 -19.18 4.67
CA LYS A 370 -23.27 -19.92 3.66
C LYS A 370 -22.43 -20.98 2.94
N ILE A 371 -21.16 -20.66 2.65
CA ILE A 371 -20.22 -21.61 2.06
C ILE A 371 -19.93 -22.75 3.04
N ASP A 372 -19.68 -22.44 4.32
CA ASP A 372 -19.39 -23.42 5.36
C ASP A 372 -20.58 -24.38 5.60
N GLN A 373 -21.81 -23.92 5.31
CA GLN A 373 -23.03 -24.75 5.32
C GLN A 373 -23.22 -25.59 4.04
N GLY A 374 -22.24 -25.60 3.11
CA GLY A 374 -22.30 -26.35 1.86
C GLY A 374 -23.05 -25.61 0.72
N GLY A 375 -23.43 -24.35 0.91
CA GLY A 375 -24.04 -23.52 -0.13
C GLY A 375 -23.05 -23.01 -1.14
N ARG A 376 -23.54 -22.65 -2.34
CA ARG A 376 -22.78 -21.95 -3.38
C ARG A 376 -23.46 -20.61 -3.70
N PRO A 377 -23.26 -19.59 -2.82
CA PRO A 377 -23.91 -18.31 -3.00
C PRO A 377 -23.37 -17.55 -4.23
N THR A 378 -24.15 -16.59 -4.71
CA THR A 378 -23.78 -15.76 -5.86
C THR A 378 -22.68 -14.75 -5.51
N VAL A 379 -21.77 -14.51 -6.45
CA VAL A 379 -20.66 -13.54 -6.35
C VAL A 379 -21.12 -12.09 -6.17
N TRP A 380 -22.37 -11.76 -6.47
CA TRP A 380 -22.92 -10.40 -6.31
C TRP A 380 -22.78 -9.86 -4.89
N TRP A 381 -22.85 -10.72 -3.86
CA TRP A 381 -22.61 -10.30 -2.48
C TRP A 381 -21.14 -9.90 -2.25
N GLN A 382 -20.21 -10.61 -2.87
CA GLN A 382 -18.79 -10.25 -2.79
C GLN A 382 -18.51 -8.96 -3.57
N ILE A 383 -19.15 -8.75 -4.73
CA ILE A 383 -19.06 -7.49 -5.50
C ILE A 383 -19.60 -6.31 -4.68
N LEU A 384 -20.70 -6.49 -3.94
CA LEU A 384 -21.21 -5.47 -3.02
C LEU A 384 -20.19 -5.17 -1.91
N ALA A 385 -19.54 -6.19 -1.36
CA ALA A 385 -18.47 -6.00 -0.38
C ALA A 385 -17.29 -5.23 -0.97
N TYR A 386 -16.86 -5.52 -2.21
CA TYR A 386 -15.84 -4.75 -2.92
C TYR A 386 -16.25 -3.28 -3.12
N PHE A 387 -17.50 -3.00 -3.46
CA PHE A 387 -18.00 -1.63 -3.61
C PHE A 387 -17.88 -0.85 -2.29
N ILE A 388 -18.30 -1.44 -1.16
CA ILE A 388 -18.21 -0.82 0.16
C ILE A 388 -16.74 -0.65 0.57
N LEU A 389 -15.89 -1.66 0.30
CA LEU A 389 -14.48 -1.62 0.61
C LEU A 389 -13.73 -0.55 -0.20
N ALA A 390 -14.07 -0.38 -1.47
CA ALA A 390 -13.52 0.70 -2.30
C ALA A 390 -13.92 2.09 -1.75
N GLY A 391 -15.17 2.24 -1.27
CA GLY A 391 -15.60 3.45 -0.55
C GLY A 391 -14.80 3.69 0.74
N ALA A 392 -14.54 2.63 1.50
CA ALA A 392 -13.68 2.70 2.68
C ALA A 392 -12.24 3.11 2.33
N GLU A 393 -11.70 2.59 1.23
CA GLU A 393 -10.36 2.93 0.73
C GLU A 393 -10.25 4.41 0.37
N VAL A 394 -11.23 4.99 -0.34
CA VAL A 394 -11.26 6.44 -0.62
C VAL A 394 -11.20 7.24 0.68
N LEU A 395 -11.97 6.84 1.68
CA LEU A 395 -12.06 7.55 2.96
C LEU A 395 -10.84 7.38 3.86
N VAL A 396 -10.14 6.25 3.83
CA VAL A 396 -8.97 6.01 4.67
C VAL A 396 -7.68 6.35 3.93
N SER A 397 -7.42 5.71 2.79
CA SER A 397 -6.13 5.74 2.10
C SER A 397 -5.78 7.15 1.62
N ILE A 398 -6.69 7.78 0.85
CA ILE A 398 -6.47 9.13 0.30
C ILE A 398 -6.42 10.15 1.45
N THR A 399 -7.34 10.03 2.41
CA THR A 399 -7.42 10.98 3.53
C THR A 399 -6.22 10.87 4.47
N CYS A 400 -5.66 9.68 4.72
CA CYS A 400 -4.45 9.56 5.53
C CYS A 400 -3.25 10.28 4.89
N LEU A 401 -3.09 10.20 3.57
CA LEU A 401 -2.05 10.95 2.86
C LEU A 401 -2.33 12.45 2.89
N GLU A 402 -3.58 12.88 2.63
CA GLU A 402 -4.01 14.27 2.75
C GLU A 402 -3.69 14.83 4.15
N TYR A 403 -4.10 14.11 5.20
CA TYR A 403 -3.85 14.48 6.59
C TYR A 403 -2.35 14.59 6.88
N ALA A 404 -1.56 13.62 6.44
CA ALA A 404 -0.11 13.65 6.62
C ALA A 404 0.54 14.88 5.96
N TYR A 405 0.13 15.21 4.73
CA TYR A 405 0.69 16.35 4.00
C TYR A 405 0.24 17.71 4.52
N THR A 406 -0.97 17.81 5.07
CA THR A 406 -1.51 19.07 5.64
C THR A 406 -1.05 19.32 7.07
N GLN A 407 -0.79 18.25 7.83
CA GLN A 407 -0.42 18.31 9.25
C GLN A 407 1.09 18.23 9.50
N SER A 408 1.93 18.19 8.45
CA SER A 408 3.39 18.12 8.58
C SER A 408 4.11 19.20 7.77
N PRO A 409 5.24 19.72 8.26
CA PRO A 409 6.08 20.65 7.50
C PRO A 409 6.69 19.95 6.26
N LYS A 410 7.05 20.77 5.25
CA LYS A 410 7.61 20.29 3.97
C LYS A 410 8.80 19.35 4.14
N SER A 411 9.63 19.59 5.18
CA SER A 411 10.82 18.77 5.49
C SER A 411 10.50 17.34 5.91
N MET A 412 9.27 17.05 6.39
CA MET A 412 8.84 15.74 6.91
C MET A 412 7.96 14.94 5.96
N LYS A 413 7.59 15.47 4.79
CA LYS A 413 6.67 14.79 3.84
C LYS A 413 7.15 13.41 3.41
N SER A 414 8.44 13.25 3.14
CA SER A 414 9.04 11.94 2.80
C SER A 414 8.94 10.96 3.96
N THR A 415 9.17 11.42 5.19
CA THR A 415 8.99 10.61 6.41
C THR A 415 7.52 10.15 6.56
N MET A 416 6.56 11.03 6.26
CA MET A 416 5.15 10.69 6.33
C MET A 416 4.77 9.60 5.33
N THR A 417 5.21 9.72 4.08
CA THR A 417 4.97 8.67 3.06
C THR A 417 5.59 7.33 3.50
N ALA A 418 6.80 7.36 4.05
CA ALA A 418 7.47 6.17 4.56
C ALA A 418 6.69 5.50 5.72
N LEU A 419 6.17 6.29 6.65
CA LEU A 419 5.36 5.79 7.77
C LEU A 419 3.99 5.27 7.32
N TYR A 420 3.39 5.89 6.30
CA TYR A 420 2.17 5.38 5.68
C TYR A 420 2.38 4.00 5.06
N LEU A 421 3.45 3.80 4.28
CA LEU A 421 3.81 2.50 3.70
C LEU A 421 4.16 1.46 4.79
N LEU A 422 4.77 1.90 5.88
CA LEU A 422 5.01 1.05 7.06
C LEU A 422 3.69 0.57 7.67
N GLY A 423 2.63 1.41 7.69
CA GLY A 423 1.30 1.00 8.13
C GLY A 423 0.74 -0.16 7.31
N ILE A 424 0.87 -0.12 5.98
CA ILE A 424 0.49 -1.23 5.08
C ILE A 424 1.30 -2.49 5.40
N SER A 425 2.62 -2.32 5.55
CA SER A 425 3.52 -3.42 5.88
C SER A 425 3.15 -4.08 7.21
N LEU A 426 2.92 -3.30 8.28
CA LEU A 426 2.55 -3.83 9.60
C LEU A 426 1.20 -4.56 9.58
N GLY A 427 0.23 -4.11 8.79
CA GLY A 427 -1.03 -4.84 8.59
C GLY A 427 -0.81 -6.21 7.96
N ASN A 428 0.02 -6.26 6.92
CA ASN A 428 0.31 -7.51 6.22
C ASN A 428 1.11 -8.51 7.05
N ILE A 429 2.12 -8.08 7.81
CA ILE A 429 2.83 -9.01 8.70
C ILE A 429 1.91 -9.54 9.80
N PHE A 430 0.99 -8.72 10.33
CA PHE A 430 0.00 -9.19 11.30
C PHE A 430 -0.89 -10.28 10.68
N THR A 431 -1.44 -10.06 9.48
CA THR A 431 -2.25 -11.07 8.77
C THR A 431 -1.45 -12.33 8.46
N SER A 432 -0.18 -12.19 8.03
CA SER A 432 0.73 -13.33 7.79
C SER A 432 0.93 -14.15 9.07
N LEU A 433 1.19 -13.50 10.22
CA LEU A 433 1.39 -14.17 11.51
C LEU A 433 0.12 -14.90 12.00
N VAL A 434 -1.08 -14.32 11.78
CA VAL A 434 -2.35 -15.01 12.08
C VAL A 434 -2.46 -16.27 11.24
N ASN A 435 -2.22 -16.20 9.93
CA ASN A 435 -2.28 -17.34 9.02
C ASN A 435 -1.18 -18.37 9.30
N ASN A 436 0.04 -17.96 9.65
CA ASN A 436 1.10 -18.86 10.11
C ASN A 436 0.67 -19.64 11.37
N SER A 437 0.05 -18.94 12.32
CA SER A 437 -0.47 -19.58 13.53
C SER A 437 -1.58 -20.60 13.22
N ILE A 438 -2.47 -20.30 12.27
CA ILE A 438 -3.50 -21.25 11.80
C ILE A 438 -2.83 -22.44 11.12
N ALA A 439 -1.90 -22.21 10.21
CA ALA A 439 -1.21 -23.23 9.43
C ALA A 439 -0.40 -24.22 10.29
N ASN A 440 0.09 -23.79 11.45
CA ASN A 440 0.90 -24.58 12.36
C ASN A 440 0.18 -24.98 13.67
N ASN A 441 -1.16 -24.99 13.68
CA ASN A 441 -1.98 -25.34 14.83
C ASN A 441 -1.65 -24.52 16.11
N GLY A 442 -1.33 -23.23 15.94
CA GLY A 442 -1.01 -22.32 17.02
C GLY A 442 -2.25 -21.67 17.64
N PHE A 443 -2.06 -20.52 18.29
CA PHE A 443 -3.11 -19.81 19.05
C PHE A 443 -4.38 -19.51 18.23
N PHE A 444 -4.23 -19.18 16.95
CA PHE A 444 -5.33 -18.84 16.05
C PHE A 444 -5.91 -20.05 15.29
N ALA A 445 -5.46 -21.27 15.52
CA ALA A 445 -5.87 -22.48 14.78
C ALA A 445 -7.39 -22.71 14.72
N ARG A 446 -8.13 -22.26 15.72
CA ARG A 446 -9.59 -22.40 15.80
C ARG A 446 -10.35 -21.44 14.86
N TYR A 447 -9.69 -20.42 14.34
CA TYR A 447 -10.34 -19.42 13.50
C TYR A 447 -10.17 -19.78 12.01
N THR A 448 -11.10 -20.62 11.52
CA THR A 448 -11.18 -21.05 10.12
C THR A 448 -12.57 -20.78 9.58
N GLY A 449 -12.74 -20.72 8.24
CA GLY A 449 -14.02 -20.40 7.62
C GLY A 449 -14.57 -19.05 8.07
N ALA A 450 -15.85 -18.95 8.36
CA ALA A 450 -16.47 -17.69 8.77
C ALA A 450 -15.88 -17.09 10.06
N SER A 451 -15.39 -17.93 10.99
CA SER A 451 -14.79 -17.45 12.25
C SER A 451 -13.49 -16.65 12.03
N TYR A 452 -12.78 -16.90 10.94
CA TYR A 452 -11.62 -16.10 10.52
C TYR A 452 -12.01 -14.65 10.25
N PHE A 453 -13.06 -14.42 9.47
CA PHE A 453 -13.55 -13.07 9.19
C PHE A 453 -14.08 -12.38 10.44
N TRP A 454 -14.82 -13.09 11.29
CA TRP A 454 -15.32 -12.56 12.56
C TRP A 454 -14.19 -12.17 13.54
N LEU A 455 -13.05 -12.87 13.52
CA LEU A 455 -11.86 -12.45 14.27
C LEU A 455 -11.39 -11.07 13.84
N PHE A 456 -11.18 -10.85 12.53
CA PHE A 456 -10.72 -9.56 12.01
C PHE A 456 -11.74 -8.44 12.20
N ILE A 457 -13.05 -8.72 12.05
CA ILE A 457 -14.14 -7.79 12.36
C ILE A 457 -14.05 -7.34 13.83
N SER A 458 -13.89 -8.29 14.74
CA SER A 458 -13.83 -8.01 16.19
C SER A 458 -12.62 -7.14 16.54
N ILE A 459 -11.46 -7.44 15.96
CA ILE A 459 -10.24 -6.66 16.18
C ILE A 459 -10.43 -5.24 15.62
N LEU A 460 -10.89 -5.10 14.36
CA LEU A 460 -11.11 -3.78 13.75
C LEU A 460 -12.18 -2.99 14.53
N SER A 461 -13.25 -3.63 15.01
CA SER A 461 -14.28 -2.97 15.81
C SER A 461 -13.72 -2.39 17.13
N GLY A 462 -12.84 -3.14 17.80
CA GLY A 462 -12.14 -2.65 18.98
C GLY A 462 -11.24 -1.45 18.67
N PHE A 463 -10.46 -1.52 17.59
CA PHE A 463 -9.64 -0.39 17.10
C PHE A 463 -10.48 0.81 16.68
N PHE A 464 -11.62 0.60 16.03
CA PHE A 464 -12.56 1.66 15.64
C PHE A 464 -13.11 2.41 16.87
N LEU A 465 -13.53 1.70 17.90
CA LEU A 465 -14.00 2.33 19.16
C LEU A 465 -12.87 3.14 19.82
N LEU A 466 -11.65 2.59 19.85
CA LEU A 466 -10.48 3.30 20.36
C LEU A 466 -10.14 4.52 19.50
N TYR A 467 -10.25 4.39 18.17
CA TYR A 467 -10.06 5.52 17.24
C TYR A 467 -11.00 6.68 17.54
N LEU A 468 -12.30 6.41 17.78
CA LEU A 468 -13.27 7.44 18.10
C LEU A 468 -12.91 8.22 19.37
N LEU A 469 -12.29 7.56 20.37
CA LEU A 469 -11.83 8.21 21.58
C LEU A 469 -10.59 9.07 21.33
N VAL A 470 -9.63 8.58 20.55
CA VAL A 470 -8.39 9.29 20.23
C VAL A 470 -8.66 10.48 19.31
N ALA A 471 -9.45 10.29 18.24
CA ALA A 471 -9.76 11.34 17.27
C ALA A 471 -10.41 12.59 17.90
N LYS A 472 -11.23 12.41 18.95
CA LYS A 472 -11.84 13.54 19.69
C LYS A 472 -10.80 14.42 20.43
N ARG A 473 -9.60 13.92 20.70
CA ARG A 473 -8.55 14.60 21.47
C ARG A 473 -7.45 15.20 20.62
N LEU A 474 -7.42 14.89 19.31
CA LEU A 474 -6.37 15.37 18.42
C LEU A 474 -6.72 16.76 17.88
N PRO A 475 -5.86 17.76 18.09
CA PRO A 475 -6.02 19.07 17.46
C PRO A 475 -5.63 18.98 15.97
N GLU A 476 -6.46 19.51 15.10
CA GLU A 476 -6.13 19.70 13.67
C GLU A 476 -5.35 21.03 13.54
N LYS A 477 -4.01 20.97 13.40
CA LYS A 477 -3.18 22.09 12.98
C LYS A 477 -2.90 21.97 11.49
N SER A 478 -3.12 23.03 10.69
CA SER A 478 -2.74 23.05 9.28
C SER A 478 -1.36 23.71 9.13
N TYR A 479 -0.45 23.08 8.35
CA TYR A 479 0.81 23.65 7.87
C TYR A 479 0.71 24.07 6.40
N VAL A 480 -0.50 24.18 5.86
CA VAL A 480 -0.76 24.72 4.51
C VAL A 480 -0.83 26.24 4.64
N GLU A 481 0.18 26.94 4.15
CA GLU A 481 0.17 28.35 3.81
C GLU A 481 -0.20 28.55 2.34
#